data_5dc915d27b8ae090cf7f99cbe86b1c09
#
_entry.id   5dc915d27b8ae090cf7f99cbe86b1c09
#
_cell.length_a   1.000
_cell.length_b   1.000
_cell.length_c   1.000
_cell.angle_alpha   90.00
_cell.angle_beta   90.00
_cell.angle_gamma   90.00
#
_symmetry.space_group_name_H-M   'P 1'
#
loop_
_entity.id
_entity.type
_entity.pdbx_description
1 polymer ?
#
loop_
_entity_poly.entity_id
_entity_poly.type
_entity_poly.pdbx_seq_one_letter_code
_entity_poly.pdbx_strand_id
1 'polypeptide(L)'
;MLERSAQAPVSWEQYNTEEAIRQQILSIAPDIVLFQELPGIVPFIETHDMVKANPQSHSGHLATLVTHELMKGPVEHLAIPGCGLLTTFKSFGLTVANIHLSPGKGETKTRRDQLSAIIGGCPNEHIAIIGDTNTRNAEIKQIREAGLLAPTPPEPTWDSFKNRFHLGSPRFRANFTRCFTHPDIRVTDLTAIDSPVTQESKTFRLSDHFALYGTLVIPKS
;
A
#
# COMPACT_ATOMS: atom_id res chain seq x y z
N MET A 1 -3.62 7.16 -10.09
CA MET A 1 -3.71 6.03 -11.06
C MET A 1 -4.60 6.35 -12.25
N LEU A 2 -5.80 6.96 -12.08
CA LEU A 2 -6.68 7.34 -13.21
C LEU A 2 -6.08 8.39 -14.14
N GLU A 3 -5.32 9.36 -13.64
CA GLU A 3 -4.65 10.33 -14.53
C GLU A 3 -3.58 9.67 -15.42
N ARG A 4 -2.95 8.60 -14.95
CA ARG A 4 -2.03 7.79 -15.76
C ARG A 4 -2.78 6.80 -16.66
N SER A 5 -3.99 6.40 -16.30
CA SER A 5 -4.84 5.53 -17.12
C SER A 5 -5.40 6.24 -18.36
N ALA A 6 -5.46 7.56 -18.37
CA ALA A 6 -5.82 8.33 -19.58
C ALA A 6 -4.85 8.06 -20.75
N GLN A 7 -3.67 7.52 -20.48
CA GLN A 7 -2.71 7.06 -21.50
C GLN A 7 -2.81 5.56 -21.79
N ALA A 8 -3.64 4.82 -21.07
CA ALA A 8 -3.87 3.42 -21.36
C ALA A 8 -4.71 3.31 -22.65
N PRO A 9 -4.37 2.41 -23.58
CA PRO A 9 -5.08 2.28 -24.85
C PRO A 9 -6.52 1.75 -24.73
N VAL A 10 -7.00 1.51 -23.51
CA VAL A 10 -8.36 1.07 -23.22
C VAL A 10 -8.84 1.82 -21.98
N SER A 11 -9.98 2.49 -22.06
CA SER A 11 -10.56 3.16 -20.91
C SER A 11 -10.91 2.14 -19.83
N TRP A 12 -10.50 2.41 -18.60
CA TRP A 12 -10.84 1.61 -17.42
C TRP A 12 -12.35 1.49 -17.21
N GLU A 13 -13.12 2.43 -17.73
CA GLU A 13 -14.58 2.46 -17.70
C GLU A 13 -15.23 1.28 -18.46
N GLN A 14 -14.50 0.62 -19.36
CA GLN A 14 -15.00 -0.54 -20.11
C GLN A 14 -14.94 -1.84 -19.32
N TYR A 15 -14.25 -1.84 -18.17
CA TYR A 15 -14.07 -3.06 -17.34
C TYR A 15 -14.61 -2.81 -15.94
N ASN A 16 -15.27 -3.79 -15.39
CA ASN A 16 -15.69 -3.74 -13.99
C ASN A 16 -14.49 -4.00 -13.07
N THR A 17 -13.59 -3.01 -13.00
CA THR A 17 -12.36 -3.06 -12.20
C THR A 17 -12.66 -3.13 -10.72
N GLU A 18 -13.73 -2.49 -10.25
CA GLU A 18 -14.17 -2.53 -8.87
C GLU A 18 -14.54 -3.96 -8.45
N GLU A 19 -15.34 -4.66 -9.25
CA GLU A 19 -15.70 -6.04 -8.97
C GLU A 19 -14.49 -6.97 -9.04
N ALA A 20 -13.57 -6.75 -9.98
CA ALA A 20 -12.35 -7.55 -10.07
C ALA A 20 -11.46 -7.38 -8.83
N ILE A 21 -11.32 -6.16 -8.31
CA ILE A 21 -10.60 -5.87 -7.05
C ILE A 21 -11.33 -6.54 -5.88
N ARG A 22 -12.65 -6.40 -5.81
CA ARG A 22 -13.49 -7.00 -4.78
C ARG A 22 -13.30 -8.52 -4.74
N GLN A 23 -13.38 -9.20 -5.88
CA GLN A 23 -13.19 -10.65 -5.98
C GLN A 23 -11.78 -11.08 -5.55
N GLN A 24 -10.76 -10.32 -5.91
CA GLN A 24 -9.40 -10.58 -5.47
C GLN A 24 -9.27 -10.48 -3.95
N ILE A 25 -9.83 -9.45 -3.33
CA ILE A 25 -9.82 -9.27 -1.87
C ILE A 25 -10.55 -10.42 -1.19
N LEU A 26 -11.74 -10.77 -1.66
CA LEU A 26 -12.52 -11.88 -1.10
C LEU A 26 -11.79 -13.23 -1.22
N SER A 27 -11.05 -13.45 -2.29
CA SER A 27 -10.29 -14.69 -2.50
C SER A 27 -9.09 -14.82 -1.57
N ILE A 28 -8.46 -13.70 -1.21
CA ILE A 28 -7.30 -13.65 -0.30
C ILE A 28 -7.79 -13.60 1.15
N ALA A 29 -8.96 -13.00 1.39
CA ALA A 29 -9.57 -12.75 2.70
C ALA A 29 -8.60 -12.11 3.72
N PRO A 30 -7.95 -10.98 3.40
CA PRO A 30 -7.04 -10.32 4.32
C PRO A 30 -7.82 -9.61 5.44
N ASP A 31 -7.23 -9.45 6.62
CA ASP A 31 -7.82 -8.68 7.72
C ASP A 31 -7.78 -7.17 7.47
N ILE A 32 -6.75 -6.70 6.75
CA ILE A 32 -6.52 -5.28 6.46
C ILE A 32 -6.15 -5.14 4.98
N VAL A 33 -6.81 -4.20 4.29
CA VAL A 33 -6.48 -3.83 2.91
C VAL A 33 -6.06 -2.37 2.86
N LEU A 34 -4.94 -2.09 2.21
CA LEU A 34 -4.36 -0.75 2.09
C LEU A 34 -4.33 -0.33 0.62
N PHE A 35 -5.10 0.67 0.29
CA PHE A 35 -5.14 1.24 -1.05
C PHE A 35 -4.37 2.55 -1.13
N GLN A 36 -3.66 2.74 -2.22
CA GLN A 36 -3.03 3.99 -2.63
C GLN A 36 -3.55 4.42 -3.99
N GLU A 37 -3.49 5.71 -4.29
CA GLU A 37 -3.90 6.31 -5.57
C GLU A 37 -5.36 6.04 -5.98
N LEU A 38 -6.27 5.90 -5.01
CA LEU A 38 -7.67 5.68 -5.33
C LEU A 38 -8.31 6.91 -5.98
N PRO A 39 -9.05 6.75 -7.07
CA PRO A 39 -9.68 7.86 -7.79
C PRO A 39 -10.96 8.41 -7.11
N GLY A 40 -11.27 7.97 -5.90
CA GLY A 40 -12.45 8.42 -5.15
C GLY A 40 -13.46 7.32 -4.86
N ILE A 41 -13.52 6.26 -5.65
CA ILE A 41 -14.39 5.10 -5.42
C ILE A 41 -13.54 4.01 -4.78
N VAL A 42 -13.99 3.52 -3.62
CA VAL A 42 -13.41 2.36 -2.94
C VAL A 42 -14.37 1.20 -3.12
N PRO A 43 -13.88 0.01 -3.54
CA PRO A 43 -14.73 -1.17 -3.63
C PRO A 43 -15.43 -1.44 -2.30
N PHE A 44 -16.72 -1.65 -2.33
CA PHE A 44 -17.46 -2.12 -1.17
C PHE A 44 -17.14 -3.59 -0.92
N ILE A 45 -16.68 -3.89 0.30
CA ILE A 45 -16.37 -5.25 0.75
C ILE A 45 -17.23 -5.54 1.98
N GLU A 46 -18.10 -6.51 1.89
CA GLU A 46 -19.14 -6.78 2.90
C GLU A 46 -18.57 -7.16 4.27
N THR A 47 -17.33 -7.59 4.32
CA THR A 47 -16.65 -8.05 5.55
C THR A 47 -15.75 -6.99 6.19
N HIS A 48 -15.64 -5.80 5.56
CA HIS A 48 -14.71 -4.76 5.99
C HIS A 48 -15.41 -3.42 6.15
N ASP A 49 -14.99 -2.68 7.18
CA ASP A 49 -15.25 -1.26 7.33
C ASP A 49 -14.16 -0.46 6.63
N MET A 50 -14.55 0.65 6.02
CA MET A 50 -13.63 1.53 5.32
C MET A 50 -13.31 2.78 6.12
N VAL A 51 -12.00 3.04 6.27
CA VAL A 51 -11.48 4.33 6.72
C VAL A 51 -10.83 5.03 5.53
N LYS A 52 -11.32 6.21 5.19
CA LYS A 52 -10.81 7.00 4.07
C LYS A 52 -10.16 8.27 4.58
N ALA A 53 -8.88 8.43 4.31
CA ALA A 53 -8.23 9.74 4.39
C ALA A 53 -8.41 10.48 3.08
N ASN A 54 -8.49 11.80 3.17
CA ASN A 54 -8.42 12.69 2.03
C ASN A 54 -6.99 13.28 1.99
N PRO A 55 -6.02 12.63 1.40
CA PRO A 55 -4.68 13.18 1.30
C PRO A 55 -4.73 14.32 0.29
N GLN A 56 -4.08 15.38 0.61
CA GLN A 56 -3.78 16.46 -0.32
C GLN A 56 -2.64 16.07 -1.25
N SER A 57 -2.51 14.80 -1.60
CA SER A 57 -1.46 14.34 -2.52
C SER A 57 -1.93 14.48 -3.96
N HIS A 58 -1.01 14.71 -4.86
CA HIS A 58 -1.26 14.85 -6.30
C HIS A 58 -1.77 13.56 -6.97
N SER A 59 -1.83 12.43 -6.24
CA SER A 59 -2.01 11.10 -6.80
C SER A 59 -3.23 10.34 -6.23
N GLY A 60 -4.24 11.04 -5.71
CA GLY A 60 -5.48 10.39 -5.26
C GLY A 60 -5.55 10.12 -3.75
N HIS A 61 -6.50 9.26 -3.36
CA HIS A 61 -6.81 9.01 -1.96
C HIS A 61 -6.12 7.76 -1.42
N LEU A 62 -5.79 7.78 -0.12
CA LEU A 62 -5.50 6.58 0.65
C LEU A 62 -6.81 6.03 1.23
N ALA A 63 -7.01 4.71 1.21
CA ALA A 63 -8.08 4.07 1.95
C ALA A 63 -7.55 2.83 2.65
N THR A 64 -8.01 2.63 3.88
CA THR A 64 -7.76 1.42 4.65
C THR A 64 -9.09 0.72 4.89
N LEU A 65 -9.17 -0.56 4.54
CA LEU A 65 -10.29 -1.41 4.88
C LEU A 65 -9.84 -2.35 5.99
N VAL A 66 -10.70 -2.56 6.96
CA VAL A 66 -10.43 -3.38 8.14
C VAL A 66 -11.62 -4.30 8.35
N THR A 67 -11.39 -5.58 8.61
CA THR A 67 -12.48 -6.52 8.91
C THR A 67 -13.30 -6.07 10.12
N HIS A 68 -14.60 -6.34 10.09
CA HIS A 68 -15.50 -6.05 11.20
C HIS A 68 -15.02 -6.67 12.52
N GLU A 69 -14.29 -7.82 12.44
CA GLU A 69 -13.74 -8.47 13.64
C GLU A 69 -12.68 -7.61 14.32
N LEU A 70 -11.74 -7.03 13.57
CA LEU A 70 -10.72 -6.14 14.13
C LEU A 70 -11.31 -4.79 14.58
N MET A 71 -12.43 -4.36 14.00
CA MET A 71 -13.13 -3.12 14.36
C MET A 71 -13.96 -3.24 15.65
N LYS A 72 -14.15 -4.43 16.22
CA LYS A 72 -14.84 -4.60 17.53
C LYS A 72 -14.07 -3.99 18.70
N GLY A 73 -12.75 -3.86 18.59
CA GLY A 73 -11.91 -3.20 19.59
C GLY A 73 -11.80 -1.69 19.39
N PRO A 74 -11.16 -0.97 20.32
CA PRO A 74 -10.87 0.46 20.15
C PRO A 74 -9.89 0.68 18.99
N VAL A 75 -10.38 1.35 17.94
CA VAL A 75 -9.58 1.71 16.74
C VAL A 75 -9.59 3.22 16.58
N GLU A 76 -8.42 3.79 16.35
CA GLU A 76 -8.25 5.23 16.10
C GLU A 76 -7.61 5.45 14.73
N HIS A 77 -7.92 6.59 14.12
CA HIS A 77 -7.40 6.94 12.81
C HIS A 77 -6.81 8.34 12.82
N LEU A 78 -5.65 8.49 12.20
CA LEU A 78 -4.97 9.77 12.04
C LEU A 78 -4.45 9.93 10.61
N ALA A 79 -4.88 10.98 9.92
CA ALA A 79 -4.31 11.32 8.63
C ALA A 79 -3.02 12.13 8.81
N ILE A 80 -1.95 11.70 8.15
CA ILE A 80 -0.71 12.46 8.03
C ILE A 80 -0.77 13.20 6.68
N PRO A 81 -0.82 14.53 6.68
CA PRO A 81 -1.02 15.31 5.47
C PRO A 81 -0.06 14.95 4.36
N GLY A 82 -0.59 14.69 3.17
CA GLY A 82 0.17 14.45 1.95
C GLY A 82 0.82 13.08 1.82
N CYS A 83 0.79 12.19 2.83
CA CYS A 83 1.54 10.94 2.70
C CYS A 83 1.03 9.72 3.47
N GLY A 84 0.11 9.84 4.45
CA GLY A 84 -0.22 8.70 5.28
C GLY A 84 -1.61 8.71 5.90
N LEU A 85 -2.10 7.50 6.21
CA LEU A 85 -3.26 7.22 7.04
C LEU A 85 -2.88 6.17 8.08
N LEU A 86 -2.84 6.57 9.34
CA LEU A 86 -2.56 5.68 10.46
C LEU A 86 -3.85 5.07 10.97
N THR A 87 -3.85 3.77 11.20
CA THR A 87 -4.91 3.02 11.85
C THR A 87 -4.33 2.32 13.07
N THR A 88 -4.76 2.73 14.25
CA THR A 88 -4.24 2.23 15.53
C THR A 88 -5.23 1.28 16.18
N PHE A 89 -4.82 0.06 16.37
CA PHE A 89 -5.55 -1.01 17.05
C PHE A 89 -5.07 -1.09 18.50
N LYS A 90 -5.77 -0.41 19.41
CA LYS A 90 -5.33 -0.30 20.83
C LYS A 90 -5.27 -1.64 21.55
N SER A 91 -6.18 -2.56 21.21
CA SER A 91 -6.21 -3.90 21.81
C SER A 91 -4.96 -4.73 21.50
N PHE A 92 -4.24 -4.38 20.44
CA PHE A 92 -3.02 -5.07 20.01
C PHE A 92 -1.76 -4.23 20.19
N GLY A 93 -1.88 -2.96 20.62
CA GLY A 93 -0.76 -2.03 20.65
C GLY A 93 -0.12 -1.78 19.28
N LEU A 94 -0.87 -2.00 18.18
CA LEU A 94 -0.38 -1.93 16.81
C LEU A 94 -0.89 -0.69 16.10
N THR A 95 0.00 0.01 15.40
CA THR A 95 -0.37 1.02 14.40
C THR A 95 0.02 0.54 13.01
N VAL A 96 -0.93 0.46 12.10
CA VAL A 96 -0.71 0.22 10.67
C VAL A 96 -0.79 1.55 9.94
N ALA A 97 0.28 1.91 9.26
CA ALA A 97 0.36 3.12 8.45
C ALA A 97 0.23 2.75 6.96
N ASN A 98 -0.87 3.14 6.34
CA ASN A 98 -1.06 3.14 4.90
C ASN A 98 -0.40 4.39 4.32
N ILE A 99 0.58 4.23 3.44
CA ILE A 99 1.39 5.34 2.96
C ILE A 99 1.48 5.42 1.44
N HIS A 100 1.65 6.65 0.95
CA HIS A 100 2.10 6.94 -0.40
C HIS A 100 3.09 8.10 -0.35
N LEU A 101 4.39 7.79 -0.45
CA LEU A 101 5.45 8.77 -0.35
C LEU A 101 5.74 9.42 -1.70
N SER A 102 6.40 10.59 -1.66
CA SER A 102 6.72 11.38 -2.84
C SER A 102 7.50 10.60 -3.90
N PRO A 103 7.01 10.58 -5.15
CA PRO A 103 7.69 9.90 -6.26
C PRO A 103 8.93 10.65 -6.74
N GLY A 104 9.77 9.96 -7.53
CA GLY A 104 10.92 10.58 -8.18
C GLY A 104 12.24 10.41 -7.43
N LYS A 105 13.34 10.47 -8.20
CA LYS A 105 14.71 10.25 -7.67
C LYS A 105 15.18 11.38 -6.78
N GLY A 106 14.76 12.61 -7.04
CA GLY A 106 15.17 13.81 -6.28
C GLY A 106 14.51 13.94 -4.90
N GLU A 107 13.48 13.14 -4.61
CA GLU A 107 12.61 13.33 -3.47
C GLU A 107 13.05 12.56 -2.20
N THR A 108 14.31 12.11 -2.13
CA THR A 108 14.82 11.36 -0.97
C THR A 108 14.67 12.12 0.35
N LYS A 109 14.94 13.43 0.34
CA LYS A 109 14.75 14.25 1.55
C LYS A 109 13.28 14.33 1.95
N THR A 110 12.41 14.60 0.98
CA THR A 110 10.95 14.69 1.20
C THR A 110 10.40 13.37 1.77
N ARG A 111 10.79 12.22 1.19
CA ARG A 111 10.38 10.91 1.69
C ARG A 111 10.86 10.65 3.12
N ARG A 112 12.08 11.05 3.45
CA ARG A 112 12.59 10.95 4.82
C ARG A 112 11.78 11.79 5.80
N ASP A 113 11.47 13.03 5.44
CA ASP A 113 10.69 13.94 6.27
C ASP A 113 9.25 13.41 6.45
N GLN A 114 8.65 12.84 5.39
CA GLN A 114 7.35 12.15 5.41
C GLN A 114 7.38 10.92 6.34
N LEU A 115 8.39 10.06 6.24
CA LEU A 115 8.56 8.90 7.13
C LEU A 115 8.72 9.33 8.58
N SER A 116 9.49 10.39 8.85
CA SER A 116 9.64 10.94 10.21
C SER A 116 8.31 11.44 10.76
N ALA A 117 7.48 12.09 9.94
CA ALA A 117 6.16 12.54 10.35
C ALA A 117 5.21 11.35 10.65
N ILE A 118 5.28 10.29 9.84
CA ILE A 118 4.50 9.07 10.03
C ILE A 118 4.89 8.41 11.37
N ILE A 119 6.19 8.20 11.61
CA ILE A 119 6.70 7.61 12.85
C ILE A 119 6.33 8.48 14.06
N GLY A 120 6.51 9.79 13.96
CA GLY A 120 6.16 10.73 15.01
C GLY A 120 4.66 10.82 15.32
N GLY A 121 3.81 10.48 14.35
CA GLY A 121 2.35 10.39 14.53
C GLY A 121 1.86 9.08 15.16
N CYS A 122 2.75 8.08 15.33
CA CYS A 122 2.37 6.79 15.89
C CYS A 122 2.32 6.83 17.41
N PRO A 123 1.17 6.54 18.03
CA PRO A 123 1.03 6.54 19.48
C PRO A 123 1.62 5.29 20.16
N ASN A 124 1.91 4.26 19.41
CA ASN A 124 2.39 2.96 19.88
C ASN A 124 3.81 2.68 19.40
N GLU A 125 4.51 1.83 20.15
CA GLU A 125 5.84 1.34 19.77
C GLU A 125 5.79 0.38 18.59
N HIS A 126 4.74 -0.45 18.49
CA HIS A 126 4.58 -1.40 17.38
C HIS A 126 3.95 -0.72 16.17
N ILE A 127 4.79 -0.43 15.18
CA ILE A 127 4.35 0.16 13.91
C ILE A 127 4.65 -0.75 12.72
N ALA A 128 3.68 -0.87 11.80
CA ALA A 128 3.86 -1.42 10.47
C ALA A 128 3.54 -0.35 9.42
N ILE A 129 4.52 0.08 8.65
CA ILE A 129 4.40 1.09 7.60
C ILE A 129 4.36 0.37 6.26
N ILE A 130 3.24 0.45 5.55
CA ILE A 130 2.99 -0.35 4.35
C ILE A 130 2.38 0.53 3.25
N GLY A 131 2.86 0.38 2.03
CA GLY A 131 2.30 1.08 0.88
C GLY A 131 3.34 1.45 -0.17
N ASP A 132 2.98 2.35 -1.08
CA ASP A 132 3.92 2.87 -2.05
C ASP A 132 4.90 3.85 -1.40
N THR A 133 6.06 3.33 -1.07
CA THR A 133 7.12 4.10 -0.43
C THR A 133 7.93 4.94 -1.42
N ASN A 134 7.87 4.63 -2.70
CA ASN A 134 8.71 5.23 -3.71
C ASN A 134 10.23 5.25 -3.37
N THR A 135 10.65 4.50 -2.32
CA THR A 135 12.03 4.46 -1.85
C THR A 135 12.94 3.69 -2.82
N ARG A 136 14.17 4.13 -2.91
CA ARG A 136 15.23 3.44 -3.66
C ARG A 136 16.03 2.53 -2.72
N ASN A 137 16.70 1.53 -3.28
CA ASN A 137 17.48 0.58 -2.46
C ASN A 137 18.54 1.29 -1.58
N ALA A 138 19.13 2.36 -2.05
CA ALA A 138 20.07 3.15 -1.25
C ALA A 138 19.43 3.79 0.00
N GLU A 139 18.13 4.07 -0.02
CA GLU A 139 17.40 4.67 1.11
C GLU A 139 17.06 3.65 2.20
N ILE A 140 17.06 2.35 1.88
CA ILE A 140 16.73 1.28 2.84
C ILE A 140 17.73 1.22 4.00
N LYS A 141 18.99 1.58 3.75
CA LYS A 141 19.99 1.67 4.83
C LYS A 141 19.56 2.67 5.90
N GLN A 142 19.09 3.85 5.49
CA GLN A 142 18.64 4.90 6.43
C GLN A 142 17.39 4.47 7.22
N ILE A 143 16.48 3.71 6.60
CA ILE A 143 15.29 3.17 7.26
C ILE A 143 15.70 2.16 8.35
N ARG A 144 16.68 1.30 8.07
CA ARG A 144 17.23 0.36 9.06
C ARG A 144 17.98 1.08 10.18
N GLU A 145 18.71 2.13 9.86
CA GLU A 145 19.39 2.96 10.85
C GLU A 145 18.40 3.70 11.76
N ALA A 146 17.18 3.98 11.27
CA ALA A 146 16.08 4.50 12.07
C ALA A 146 15.38 3.41 12.94
N GLY A 147 15.93 2.19 12.99
CA GLY A 147 15.44 1.10 13.84
C GLY A 147 14.31 0.26 13.25
N LEU A 148 13.95 0.45 11.97
CA LEU A 148 12.91 -0.34 11.33
C LEU A 148 13.49 -1.51 10.54
N LEU A 149 12.80 -2.65 10.56
CA LEU A 149 13.02 -3.74 9.61
C LEU A 149 12.44 -3.37 8.25
N ALA A 150 13.08 -3.85 7.20
CA ALA A 150 12.64 -3.66 5.82
C ALA A 150 12.68 -5.02 5.09
N PRO A 151 11.73 -5.93 5.38
CA PRO A 151 11.63 -7.19 4.67
C PRO A 151 11.32 -6.93 3.20
N THR A 152 11.85 -7.78 2.34
CA THR A 152 11.71 -7.65 0.88
C THR A 152 11.02 -8.89 0.35
N PRO A 153 9.94 -8.76 -0.44
CA PRO A 153 9.32 -9.90 -1.09
C PRO A 153 10.29 -10.51 -2.11
N PRO A 154 10.16 -11.82 -2.43
CA PRO A 154 11.02 -12.49 -3.41
C PRO A 154 10.85 -11.91 -4.81
N GLU A 155 9.65 -11.45 -5.15
CA GLU A 155 9.34 -10.86 -6.44
C GLU A 155 9.24 -9.33 -6.33
N PRO A 156 9.59 -8.58 -7.39
CA PRO A 156 9.46 -7.13 -7.40
C PRO A 156 7.99 -6.71 -7.32
N THR A 157 7.73 -5.61 -6.62
CA THR A 157 6.37 -5.03 -6.53
C THR A 157 6.06 -4.11 -7.72
N TRP A 158 7.02 -3.83 -8.57
CA TRP A 158 6.88 -3.04 -9.79
C TRP A 158 7.79 -3.59 -10.90
N ASP A 159 7.22 -3.85 -12.08
CA ASP A 159 7.93 -4.42 -13.22
C ASP A 159 7.51 -3.71 -14.53
N SER A 160 8.38 -2.87 -15.07
CA SER A 160 8.11 -2.12 -16.29
C SER A 160 8.04 -2.99 -17.55
N PHE A 161 8.52 -4.24 -17.50
CA PHE A 161 8.38 -5.18 -18.61
C PHE A 161 6.96 -5.73 -18.72
N LYS A 162 6.28 -5.85 -17.58
CA LYS A 162 4.89 -6.30 -17.47
C LYS A 162 3.89 -5.14 -17.41
N ASN A 163 4.36 -3.96 -16.96
CA ASN A 163 3.54 -2.78 -16.75
C ASN A 163 3.29 -2.02 -18.06
N ARG A 164 2.05 -2.07 -18.57
CA ARG A 164 1.66 -1.37 -19.80
C ARG A 164 1.54 0.15 -19.64
N PHE A 165 1.46 0.65 -18.42
CA PHE A 165 1.42 2.09 -18.13
C PHE A 165 2.80 2.74 -18.27
N HIS A 166 3.88 1.95 -18.19
CA HIS A 166 5.23 2.45 -18.37
C HIS A 166 5.68 2.27 -19.82
N LEU A 167 5.61 3.35 -20.58
CA LEU A 167 6.02 3.38 -22.01
C LEU A 167 7.47 3.83 -22.19
N GLY A 168 8.15 4.21 -21.09
CA GLY A 168 9.48 4.80 -21.11
C GLY A 168 10.63 3.79 -21.15
N SER A 169 11.84 4.32 -21.39
CA SER A 169 13.13 3.62 -21.31
C SER A 169 14.01 4.35 -20.28
N PRO A 170 14.86 3.64 -19.51
CA PRO A 170 15.06 2.20 -19.51
C PRO A 170 13.93 1.43 -18.80
N ARG A 171 13.72 0.18 -19.18
CA ARG A 171 12.85 -0.75 -18.45
C ARG A 171 13.60 -1.33 -17.25
N PHE A 172 12.90 -1.51 -16.13
CA PHE A 172 13.49 -1.99 -14.89
C PHE A 172 12.45 -2.63 -13.96
N ARG A 173 12.94 -3.30 -12.93
CA ARG A 173 12.16 -3.85 -11.82
C ARG A 173 12.54 -3.17 -10.52
N ALA A 174 11.58 -2.98 -9.63
CA ALA A 174 11.80 -2.33 -8.34
C ALA A 174 10.80 -2.80 -7.29
N ASN A 175 11.16 -2.59 -6.02
CA ASN A 175 10.26 -2.71 -4.89
C ASN A 175 9.89 -1.31 -4.41
N PHE A 176 8.83 -0.72 -4.96
CA PHE A 176 8.31 0.57 -4.52
C PHE A 176 7.24 0.40 -3.46
N THR A 177 6.36 -0.59 -3.61
CA THR A 177 5.46 -1.00 -2.53
C THR A 177 6.27 -1.85 -1.54
N ARG A 178 6.33 -1.40 -0.29
CA ARG A 178 7.15 -2.01 0.76
C ARG A 178 6.40 -2.10 2.07
N CYS A 179 6.95 -2.95 2.96
CA CYS A 179 6.59 -3.03 4.35
C CYS A 179 7.82 -2.67 5.19
N PHE A 180 7.66 -1.74 6.14
CA PHE A 180 8.65 -1.45 7.18
C PHE A 180 8.01 -1.71 8.54
N THR A 181 8.69 -2.37 9.46
CA THR A 181 8.10 -2.73 10.74
C THR A 181 9.03 -2.43 11.90
N HIS A 182 8.45 -2.20 13.08
CA HIS A 182 9.21 -2.29 14.33
C HIS A 182 9.88 -3.68 14.43
N PRO A 183 11.07 -3.78 15.04
CA PRO A 183 11.80 -5.04 15.14
C PRO A 183 11.03 -6.20 15.78
N ASP A 184 10.12 -5.91 16.71
CA ASP A 184 9.31 -6.92 17.39
C ASP A 184 8.18 -7.49 16.53
N ILE A 185 7.84 -6.84 15.41
CA ILE A 185 6.86 -7.34 14.46
C ILE A 185 7.56 -8.23 13.44
N ARG A 186 7.24 -9.50 13.46
CA ARG A 186 7.70 -10.43 12.43
C ARG A 186 6.73 -10.41 11.25
N VAL A 187 7.26 -10.25 10.05
CA VAL A 187 6.50 -10.39 8.80
C VAL A 187 6.75 -11.77 8.23
N THR A 188 5.68 -12.51 7.95
CA THR A 188 5.74 -13.83 7.29
C THR A 188 4.96 -13.79 5.98
N ASP A 189 5.24 -14.74 5.10
CA ASP A 189 4.54 -14.94 3.81
C ASP A 189 4.52 -13.70 2.91
N LEU A 190 5.53 -12.82 3.07
CA LEU A 190 5.61 -11.58 2.30
C LEU A 190 5.83 -11.90 0.82
N THR A 191 4.88 -11.54 -0.01
CA THR A 191 4.90 -11.82 -1.45
C THR A 191 4.30 -10.68 -2.26
N ALA A 192 4.75 -10.52 -3.50
CA ALA A 192 4.13 -9.62 -4.47
C ALA A 192 3.19 -10.43 -5.37
N ILE A 193 1.94 -9.99 -5.46
CA ILE A 193 0.89 -10.67 -6.23
C ILE A 193 0.69 -9.95 -7.56
N ASP A 194 1.08 -10.60 -8.65
CA ASP A 194 0.77 -10.18 -10.02
C ASP A 194 -0.53 -10.87 -10.46
N SER A 195 -1.65 -10.18 -10.30
CA SER A 195 -2.98 -10.72 -10.61
C SER A 195 -3.54 -10.06 -11.87
N PRO A 196 -3.23 -10.57 -13.06
CA PRO A 196 -3.90 -10.11 -14.27
C PRO A 196 -5.36 -10.57 -14.26
N VAL A 197 -6.24 -9.68 -14.72
CA VAL A 197 -7.66 -9.95 -14.89
C VAL A 197 -7.95 -10.15 -16.37
N THR A 198 -8.76 -11.15 -16.71
CA THR A 198 -9.23 -11.38 -18.08
C THR A 198 -10.72 -11.14 -18.16
N GLN A 199 -11.13 -10.19 -18.99
CA GLN A 199 -12.53 -9.92 -19.33
C GLN A 199 -12.63 -9.77 -20.85
N GLU A 200 -13.68 -10.32 -21.45
CA GLU A 200 -13.94 -10.25 -22.91
C GLU A 200 -12.69 -10.61 -23.77
N SER A 201 -11.98 -11.68 -23.40
CA SER A 201 -10.75 -12.13 -24.07
C SER A 201 -9.55 -11.16 -24.01
N LYS A 202 -9.64 -10.08 -23.21
CA LYS A 202 -8.53 -9.16 -22.99
C LYS A 202 -7.99 -9.33 -21.56
N THR A 203 -6.67 -9.38 -21.45
CA THR A 203 -5.96 -9.46 -20.17
C THR A 203 -5.36 -8.09 -19.83
N PHE A 204 -5.64 -7.59 -18.64
CA PHE A 204 -5.13 -6.33 -18.12
C PHE A 204 -4.77 -6.46 -16.63
N ARG A 205 -4.07 -5.48 -16.10
CA ARG A 205 -3.74 -5.37 -14.67
C ARG A 205 -4.53 -4.26 -14.02
N LEU A 206 -4.93 -4.48 -12.77
CA LEU A 206 -5.70 -3.52 -11.98
C LEU A 206 -4.85 -2.33 -11.50
N SER A 207 -3.53 -2.47 -11.52
CA SER A 207 -2.56 -1.46 -11.10
C SER A 207 -1.27 -1.57 -11.91
N ASP A 208 -0.47 -0.51 -11.93
CA ASP A 208 0.91 -0.52 -12.39
C ASP A 208 1.87 -1.09 -11.35
N HIS A 209 1.42 -1.25 -10.11
CA HIS A 209 2.09 -2.00 -9.06
C HIS A 209 1.46 -3.38 -8.86
N PHE A 210 2.25 -4.33 -8.39
CA PHE A 210 1.75 -5.60 -7.87
C PHE A 210 1.30 -5.40 -6.42
N ALA A 211 0.25 -6.09 -6.02
CA ALA A 211 -0.21 -6.05 -4.65
C ALA A 211 0.84 -6.70 -3.74
N LEU A 212 1.09 -6.11 -2.57
CA LEU A 212 1.95 -6.70 -1.55
C LEU A 212 1.05 -7.38 -0.50
N TYR A 213 1.28 -8.66 -0.27
CA TYR A 213 0.60 -9.46 0.74
C TYR A 213 1.61 -9.97 1.77
N GLY A 214 1.17 -10.12 3.02
CA GLY A 214 1.96 -10.71 4.09
C GLY A 214 1.18 -10.77 5.40
N THR A 215 1.71 -11.53 6.36
CA THR A 215 1.15 -11.68 7.69
C THR A 215 2.03 -10.95 8.71
N LEU A 216 1.41 -10.12 9.55
CA LEU A 216 2.07 -9.47 10.68
C LEU A 216 1.88 -10.33 11.94
N VAL A 217 2.97 -10.79 12.53
CA VAL A 217 2.97 -11.49 13.81
C VAL A 217 3.44 -10.53 14.88
N ILE A 218 2.52 -10.15 15.76
CA ILE A 218 2.73 -9.17 16.84
C ILE A 218 3.05 -9.94 18.12
N PRO A 219 3.98 -9.45 18.95
CA PRO A 219 4.23 -10.06 20.26
C PRO A 219 2.95 -9.98 21.11
N LYS A 220 2.73 -11.02 21.93
CA LYS A 220 1.63 -10.97 22.91
C LYS A 220 1.99 -9.92 23.97
N SER A 221 1.11 -8.97 24.15
CA SER A 221 1.16 -8.02 25.28
C SER A 221 0.96 -8.74 26.62
#